data_231add6c8ef7121dff17d96bbe4f2d9e
#
_entry.id   231add6c8ef7121dff17d96bbe4f2d9e
#
_cell.length_a   1.000
_cell.length_b   1.000
_cell.length_c   1.000
_cell.angle_alpha   90.00
_cell.angle_beta   90.00
_cell.angle_gamma   90.00
#
_symmetry.space_group_name_H-M   'P 1'
#
loop_
_entity.id
_entity.type
_entity.pdbx_description
1 polymer ?
#
loop_
_entity_poly.entity_id
_entity_poly.type
_entity_poly.pdbx_seq_one_letter_code
_entity_poly.pdbx_strand_id
1 'polypeptide(L)'
;MTNIRIIFLLLLTCSTFSCKEYGIEIVIPNANELEKKSATEAVISGDFNFYPTSTTNVVYFRKGFSFSYSETHEQSEWVAYELTDKDMVATNYNRPYFNQDPIVTTASADWRNFKNSGYDRGHLCPAGDRKYSKELYDETFFTSNIAPQIPSFNNGVWNRLEQKTRYWATKYNGLYVITGGVLKGEMKTIGKEKVAVPNYFYKILITKDHTKMIGFLVPHEPSKAPLYSFVVTVDEIEKLTGIDFFPELEDTIENRLEAEVSYKKWSF
;
A
#
# COMPACT_ATOMS: atom_id res chain seq x y z
N MET A 1 32.95 -73.36 -6.99
CA MET A 1 31.75 -72.90 -7.73
C MET A 1 31.03 -71.88 -6.85
N THR A 2 31.27 -70.60 -7.08
CA THR A 2 30.88 -69.52 -6.18
C THR A 2 29.82 -68.67 -6.90
N ASN A 3 28.59 -68.72 -6.37
CA ASN A 3 27.45 -67.92 -6.89
C ASN A 3 27.55 -66.45 -6.43
N ILE A 4 27.75 -65.54 -7.40
CA ILE A 4 27.66 -64.10 -7.13
C ILE A 4 26.22 -63.67 -7.38
N ARG A 5 25.52 -63.23 -6.32
CA ARG A 5 24.24 -62.56 -6.42
C ARG A 5 24.48 -61.04 -6.63
N ILE A 6 24.08 -60.55 -7.80
CA ILE A 6 24.06 -59.12 -8.12
C ILE A 6 22.78 -58.53 -7.54
N ILE A 7 22.92 -57.60 -6.56
CA ILE A 7 21.81 -56.82 -6.02
C ILE A 7 21.73 -55.54 -6.84
N PHE A 8 20.63 -55.38 -7.60
CA PHE A 8 20.28 -54.12 -8.27
C PHE A 8 19.74 -53.14 -7.22
N LEU A 9 20.50 -52.11 -6.94
CA LEU A 9 20.07 -50.99 -6.09
C LEU A 9 19.35 -49.98 -7.00
N LEU A 10 18.01 -49.91 -6.89
CA LEU A 10 17.19 -48.91 -7.58
C LEU A 10 17.38 -47.58 -6.83
N LEU A 11 18.13 -46.65 -7.38
CA LEU A 11 18.22 -45.28 -6.91
C LEU A 11 16.95 -44.53 -7.33
N LEU A 12 16.05 -44.34 -6.40
CA LEU A 12 14.88 -43.45 -6.53
C LEU A 12 15.36 -42.01 -6.39
N THR A 13 15.53 -41.31 -7.49
CA THR A 13 15.83 -39.86 -7.50
C THR A 13 14.55 -39.12 -7.14
N CYS A 14 14.44 -38.73 -5.88
CA CYS A 14 13.40 -37.80 -5.41
C CYS A 14 13.78 -36.42 -5.90
N SER A 15 13.17 -35.91 -6.98
CA SER A 15 13.25 -34.54 -7.39
C SER A 15 12.44 -33.70 -6.42
N THR A 16 13.14 -33.06 -5.47
CA THR A 16 12.54 -32.06 -4.61
C THR A 16 12.30 -30.79 -5.43
N PHE A 17 11.03 -30.54 -5.78
CA PHE A 17 10.61 -29.20 -6.17
C PHE A 17 10.78 -28.30 -4.96
N SER A 18 11.78 -27.44 -5.00
CA SER A 18 11.97 -26.37 -4.02
C SER A 18 10.96 -25.27 -4.36
N CYS A 19 9.82 -25.27 -3.68
CA CYS A 19 9.02 -24.06 -3.55
C CYS A 19 9.90 -23.03 -2.84
N LYS A 20 10.24 -21.94 -3.51
CA LYS A 20 10.82 -20.78 -2.88
C LYS A 20 9.71 -20.14 -2.03
N GLU A 21 9.68 -20.43 -0.75
CA GLU A 21 8.92 -19.61 0.20
C GLU A 21 9.55 -18.22 0.22
N TYR A 22 8.84 -17.23 -0.31
CA TYR A 22 9.16 -15.84 -0.09
C TYR A 22 8.76 -15.52 1.35
N GLY A 23 9.72 -15.62 2.28
CA GLY A 23 9.52 -15.22 3.66
C GLY A 23 9.31 -13.71 3.73
N ILE A 24 8.09 -13.28 4.01
CA ILE A 24 7.79 -11.89 4.39
C ILE A 24 8.19 -11.76 5.86
N GLU A 25 9.13 -10.88 6.18
CA GLU A 25 9.45 -10.55 7.56
C GLU A 25 8.33 -9.65 8.11
N ILE A 26 7.51 -10.20 9.00
CA ILE A 26 6.43 -9.47 9.66
C ILE A 26 7.02 -8.78 10.88
N VAL A 27 7.25 -7.48 10.81
CA VAL A 27 7.67 -6.68 11.96
C VAL A 27 6.44 -6.25 12.74
N ILE A 28 6.16 -6.94 13.86
CA ILE A 28 5.11 -6.57 14.79
C ILE A 28 5.72 -5.66 15.86
N PRO A 29 5.13 -4.47 16.14
CA PRO A 29 5.62 -3.59 17.20
C PRO A 29 5.59 -4.32 18.54
N ASN A 30 6.69 -4.22 19.30
CA ASN A 30 6.81 -4.83 20.61
C ASN A 30 6.12 -3.94 21.68
N ALA A 31 4.81 -3.87 21.65
CA ALA A 31 4.00 -3.20 22.62
C ALA A 31 3.06 -4.22 23.26
N ASN A 32 3.41 -4.66 24.47
CA ASN A 32 2.64 -5.46 25.43
C ASN A 32 1.73 -6.59 24.87
N GLU A 33 1.73 -7.74 25.50
CA GLU A 33 1.14 -9.04 25.12
C GLU A 33 -0.32 -9.02 24.57
N LEU A 34 -1.04 -7.93 24.70
CA LEU A 34 -2.40 -7.75 24.16
C LEU A 34 -2.45 -7.50 22.65
N GLU A 35 -1.38 -6.97 22.04
CA GLU A 35 -1.35 -6.66 20.60
C GLU A 35 -0.87 -7.84 19.73
N LYS A 36 -0.14 -8.79 20.33
CA LYS A 36 0.24 -10.04 19.65
C LYS A 36 -0.97 -10.88 19.20
N LYS A 37 -2.10 -10.75 19.88
CA LYS A 37 -3.35 -11.44 19.55
C LYS A 37 -4.01 -10.90 18.27
N SER A 38 -3.93 -9.59 18.01
CA SER A 38 -4.63 -8.93 16.90
C SER A 38 -4.04 -9.25 15.52
N ALA A 39 -2.73 -9.21 15.36
CA ALA A 39 -2.09 -9.48 14.06
C ALA A 39 -2.16 -10.97 13.68
N THR A 40 -2.07 -11.88 14.69
CA THR A 40 -2.23 -13.33 14.48
C THR A 40 -3.69 -13.72 14.27
N GLU A 41 -4.64 -12.97 14.86
CA GLU A 41 -6.08 -13.22 14.70
C GLU A 41 -6.59 -12.74 13.31
N ALA A 42 -6.01 -11.70 12.71
CA ALA A 42 -6.36 -11.30 11.33
C ALA A 42 -5.99 -12.38 10.30
N VAL A 43 -4.87 -13.07 10.50
CA VAL A 43 -4.46 -14.21 9.65
C VAL A 43 -5.31 -15.47 9.92
N ILE A 44 -5.93 -15.58 11.11
CA ILE A 44 -6.76 -16.75 11.51
C ILE A 44 -8.24 -16.53 11.16
N SER A 45 -8.69 -15.27 10.95
CA SER A 45 -10.12 -14.96 10.73
C SER A 45 -10.65 -15.35 9.34
N GLY A 46 -9.81 -15.75 8.42
CA GLY A 46 -10.20 -16.05 7.04
C GLY A 46 -10.62 -14.81 6.24
N ASP A 47 -10.32 -13.62 6.74
CA ASP A 47 -10.52 -12.38 6.00
C ASP A 47 -9.54 -12.29 4.83
N PHE A 48 -10.02 -11.72 3.73
CA PHE A 48 -9.22 -11.54 2.52
C PHE A 48 -7.97 -10.69 2.80
N ASN A 49 -6.81 -11.27 2.54
CA ASN A 49 -5.55 -10.54 2.61
C ASN A 49 -5.38 -9.68 1.34
N PHE A 50 -5.53 -8.37 1.49
CA PHE A 50 -5.46 -7.41 0.38
C PHE A 50 -4.11 -6.69 0.29
N TYR A 51 -3.11 -7.14 1.04
CA TYR A 51 -1.80 -6.48 1.04
C TYR A 51 -0.99 -6.86 -0.19
N PRO A 52 -0.34 -5.86 -0.84
CA PRO A 52 0.58 -6.13 -1.94
C PRO A 52 1.83 -6.87 -1.49
N THR A 53 2.56 -7.41 -2.47
CA THR A 53 3.94 -7.82 -2.23
C THR A 53 4.80 -6.62 -1.85
N SER A 54 5.97 -6.87 -1.26
CA SER A 54 6.92 -5.83 -0.86
C SER A 54 8.24 -6.02 -1.59
N THR A 55 8.77 -4.97 -2.21
CA THR A 55 10.11 -5.01 -2.83
C THR A 55 11.22 -4.95 -1.78
N THR A 56 10.89 -4.55 -0.54
CA THR A 56 11.82 -4.52 0.61
C THR A 56 11.75 -5.79 1.46
N ASN A 57 10.78 -6.68 1.20
CA ASN A 57 10.45 -7.86 2.00
C ASN A 57 10.04 -7.55 3.46
N VAL A 58 9.66 -6.30 3.76
CA VAL A 58 9.21 -5.88 5.08
C VAL A 58 7.87 -5.17 4.97
N VAL A 59 6.88 -5.66 5.71
CA VAL A 59 5.55 -5.05 5.83
C VAL A 59 5.30 -4.69 7.30
N TYR A 60 4.88 -3.46 7.53
CA TYR A 60 4.51 -2.93 8.84
C TYR A 60 3.00 -2.86 8.97
N PHE A 61 2.48 -3.31 10.12
CA PHE A 61 1.05 -3.33 10.40
C PHE A 61 0.71 -2.33 11.50
N ARG A 62 -0.24 -1.44 11.20
CA ARG A 62 -0.90 -0.54 12.14
C ARG A 62 -2.40 -0.82 12.16
N LYS A 63 -3.09 -0.38 13.20
CA LYS A 63 -4.55 -0.55 13.30
C LYS A 63 -5.31 0.16 12.17
N GLY A 64 -4.80 1.31 11.72
CA GLY A 64 -5.45 2.17 10.73
C GLY A 64 -5.03 1.92 9.28
N PHE A 65 -3.86 1.37 9.06
CA PHE A 65 -3.28 1.07 7.74
C PHE A 65 -2.05 0.17 7.90
N SER A 66 -1.66 -0.48 6.82
CA SER A 66 -0.39 -1.23 6.73
C SER A 66 0.46 -0.63 5.61
N PHE A 67 1.76 -0.83 5.65
CA PHE A 67 2.65 -0.25 4.66
C PHE A 67 3.95 -1.05 4.49
N SER A 68 4.57 -0.91 3.33
CA SER A 68 5.95 -1.33 3.09
C SER A 68 6.83 -0.10 2.93
N TYR A 69 7.90 0.01 3.74
CA TYR A 69 8.79 1.18 3.76
C TYR A 69 10.06 0.93 2.97
N SER A 70 10.45 1.89 2.14
CA SER A 70 11.69 1.86 1.37
C SER A 70 12.72 2.81 1.98
N GLU A 71 13.72 2.26 2.64
CA GLU A 71 14.87 2.99 3.20
C GLU A 71 15.65 3.77 2.13
N THR A 72 15.74 3.20 0.91
CA THR A 72 16.44 3.85 -0.20
C THR A 72 15.76 5.14 -0.64
N HIS A 73 14.44 5.24 -0.46
CA HIS A 73 13.62 6.37 -0.89
C HIS A 73 13.06 7.19 0.27
N GLU A 74 13.28 6.74 1.51
CA GLU A 74 12.82 7.37 2.75
C GLU A 74 11.30 7.65 2.76
N GLN A 75 10.52 6.69 2.25
CA GLN A 75 9.05 6.71 2.25
C GLN A 75 8.48 5.33 1.97
N SER A 76 7.20 5.16 2.25
CA SER A 76 6.52 3.92 1.90
C SER A 76 6.37 3.75 0.39
N GLU A 77 6.66 2.54 -0.11
CA GLU A 77 6.39 2.17 -1.50
C GLU A 77 4.88 2.01 -1.71
N TRP A 78 4.15 1.54 -0.70
CA TRP A 78 2.70 1.53 -0.65
C TRP A 78 2.19 1.66 0.79
N VAL A 79 0.97 2.19 0.91
CA VAL A 79 0.13 2.17 2.11
C VAL A 79 -1.21 1.55 1.72
N ALA A 80 -1.65 0.55 2.47
CA ALA A 80 -2.87 -0.21 2.21
C ALA A 80 -3.83 -0.12 3.41
N TYR A 81 -5.12 0.07 3.14
CA TYR A 81 -6.14 0.19 4.18
C TYR A 81 -7.54 -0.13 3.67
N GLU A 82 -8.40 -0.59 4.58
CA GLU A 82 -9.83 -0.68 4.32
C GLU A 82 -10.49 0.69 4.54
N LEU A 83 -11.44 1.06 3.71
CA LEU A 83 -12.23 2.28 3.84
C LEU A 83 -13.72 1.97 3.76
N THR A 84 -14.44 2.28 4.83
CA THR A 84 -15.89 2.12 4.93
C THR A 84 -16.56 3.45 5.32
N ASP A 85 -17.87 3.51 5.28
CA ASP A 85 -18.65 4.68 5.74
C ASP A 85 -18.42 5.00 7.24
N LYS A 86 -18.10 3.97 8.06
CA LYS A 86 -17.80 4.12 9.48
C LYS A 86 -16.53 4.91 9.74
N ASP A 87 -15.59 4.89 8.81
CA ASP A 87 -14.30 5.57 8.93
C ASP A 87 -14.40 7.09 8.73
N MET A 88 -15.47 7.54 8.06
CA MET A 88 -15.64 8.90 7.55
C MET A 88 -16.58 9.75 8.40
N VAL A 89 -16.51 9.65 9.73
CA VAL A 89 -17.34 10.44 10.64
C VAL A 89 -16.90 11.90 10.67
N ALA A 90 -17.88 12.81 10.89
CA ALA A 90 -17.62 14.23 11.00
C ALA A 90 -17.09 14.57 12.40
N THR A 91 -15.81 14.33 12.65
CA THR A 91 -15.14 14.67 13.91
C THR A 91 -14.08 15.74 13.67
N ASN A 92 -13.97 16.70 14.60
CA ASN A 92 -12.95 17.73 14.57
C ASN A 92 -11.88 17.43 15.63
N TYR A 93 -10.85 16.69 15.22
CA TYR A 93 -9.65 16.50 16.03
C TYR A 93 -8.64 17.62 15.77
N ASN A 94 -7.93 18.02 16.82
CA ASN A 94 -6.74 18.86 16.65
C ASN A 94 -5.70 18.09 15.85
N ARG A 95 -5.16 18.75 14.82
CA ARG A 95 -4.11 18.15 13.97
C ARG A 95 -2.83 18.01 14.77
N PRO A 96 -2.27 16.79 14.90
CA PRO A 96 -0.99 16.60 15.59
C PRO A 96 0.18 17.08 14.73
N TYR A 97 1.37 17.15 15.35
CA TYR A 97 2.61 17.32 14.60
C TYR A 97 2.99 16.04 13.87
N PHE A 98 3.68 16.17 12.76
CA PHE A 98 4.29 15.03 12.08
C PHE A 98 5.48 14.51 12.89
N ASN A 99 5.56 13.21 13.05
CA ASN A 99 6.61 12.52 13.78
C ASN A 99 7.14 11.34 12.97
N GLN A 100 8.39 10.95 13.23
CA GLN A 100 8.91 9.69 12.75
C GLN A 100 8.07 8.54 13.29
N ASP A 101 7.90 7.51 12.47
CA ASP A 101 7.14 6.33 12.84
C ASP A 101 7.97 5.40 13.74
N PRO A 102 7.57 5.18 14.99
CA PRO A 102 8.36 4.38 15.93
C PRO A 102 8.41 2.88 15.60
N ILE A 103 7.54 2.38 14.71
CA ILE A 103 7.58 0.96 14.31
C ILE A 103 8.59 0.68 13.20
N VAL A 104 9.00 1.70 12.44
CA VAL A 104 10.08 1.57 11.45
C VAL A 104 11.40 1.50 12.21
N THR A 105 12.03 0.33 12.20
CA THR A 105 13.20 0.03 13.05
C THR A 105 14.41 0.91 12.76
N THR A 106 14.56 1.40 11.55
CA THR A 106 15.59 2.33 11.08
C THR A 106 15.23 3.79 11.29
N ALA A 107 14.01 4.06 11.78
CA ALA A 107 13.29 5.32 11.79
C ALA A 107 12.79 5.76 10.39
N SER A 108 11.54 6.16 10.29
CA SER A 108 11.04 6.79 9.05
C SER A 108 11.58 8.21 8.91
N ALA A 109 11.52 8.80 7.70
CA ALA A 109 12.08 10.12 7.39
C ALA A 109 11.72 11.20 8.42
N ASP A 110 12.69 12.00 8.81
CA ASP A 110 12.46 13.14 9.69
C ASP A 110 11.58 14.18 8.98
N TRP A 111 10.52 14.66 9.63
CA TRP A 111 9.62 15.68 9.08
C TRP A 111 10.35 16.98 8.66
N ARG A 112 11.53 17.25 9.21
CA ARG A 112 12.35 18.42 8.88
C ARG A 112 12.85 18.41 7.43
N ASN A 113 12.90 17.24 6.77
CA ASN A 113 13.23 17.14 5.35
C ASN A 113 12.26 17.94 4.47
N PHE A 114 11.02 18.09 4.90
CA PHE A 114 9.98 18.84 4.18
C PHE A 114 10.05 20.36 4.43
N LYS A 115 10.80 20.82 5.44
CA LYS A 115 10.89 22.25 5.77
C LYS A 115 11.57 23.02 4.66
N ASN A 116 10.90 24.02 4.11
CA ASN A 116 11.41 24.86 3.01
C ASN A 116 11.75 24.08 1.72
N SER A 117 11.22 22.88 1.54
CA SER A 117 11.45 22.05 0.37
C SER A 117 10.61 22.45 -0.84
N GLY A 118 9.54 23.22 -0.64
CA GLY A 118 8.53 23.51 -1.66
C GLY A 118 7.47 22.43 -1.82
N TYR A 119 7.55 21.34 -1.05
CA TYR A 119 6.59 20.25 -1.07
C TYR A 119 5.76 20.20 0.21
N ASP A 120 4.51 19.81 0.07
CA ASP A 120 3.63 19.44 1.17
C ASP A 120 4.02 18.07 1.72
N ARG A 121 3.63 17.83 2.97
CA ARG A 121 3.60 16.50 3.58
C ARG A 121 2.31 15.82 3.15
N GLY A 122 2.33 15.19 1.96
CA GLY A 122 1.16 14.55 1.38
C GLY A 122 0.90 13.19 2.01
N HIS A 123 -0.33 12.97 2.45
CA HIS A 123 -0.74 11.69 3.03
C HIS A 123 -0.96 10.61 1.95
N LEU A 124 -0.57 9.38 2.23
CA LEU A 124 -0.93 8.21 1.44
C LEU A 124 -2.27 7.64 1.93
N CYS A 125 -2.42 7.36 3.23
CA CYS A 125 -3.72 7.16 3.88
C CYS A 125 -4.20 8.51 4.43
N PRO A 126 -5.25 9.14 3.87
CA PRO A 126 -5.71 10.45 4.30
C PRO A 126 -6.20 10.47 5.75
N ALA A 127 -5.86 11.51 6.50
CA ALA A 127 -6.35 11.69 7.86
C ALA A 127 -7.90 11.76 7.93
N GLY A 128 -8.53 12.22 6.82
CA GLY A 128 -9.99 12.23 6.67
C GLY A 128 -10.62 10.83 6.65
N ASP A 129 -9.84 9.79 6.37
CA ASP A 129 -10.30 8.41 6.26
C ASP A 129 -10.15 7.64 7.60
N ARG A 130 -9.73 8.31 8.68
CA ARG A 130 -9.48 7.72 10.01
C ARG A 130 -10.10 8.52 11.15
N LYS A 131 -11.15 9.29 10.86
CA LYS A 131 -11.78 10.20 11.83
C LYS A 131 -12.66 9.52 12.88
N TYR A 132 -12.94 8.24 12.74
CA TYR A 132 -13.75 7.52 13.74
C TYR A 132 -12.97 7.23 15.04
N SER A 133 -11.65 7.33 15.03
CA SER A 133 -10.79 7.16 16.20
C SER A 133 -9.69 8.23 16.21
N LYS A 134 -9.52 8.88 17.37
CA LYS A 134 -8.44 9.87 17.58
C LYS A 134 -7.06 9.25 17.40
N GLU A 135 -6.85 8.04 17.89
CA GLU A 135 -5.61 7.29 17.79
C GLU A 135 -5.27 7.06 16.30
N LEU A 136 -6.19 6.50 15.53
CA LEU A 136 -5.99 6.21 14.12
C LEU A 136 -5.81 7.47 13.27
N TYR A 137 -6.53 8.53 13.61
CA TYR A 137 -6.32 9.85 13.00
C TYR A 137 -4.90 10.35 13.25
N ASP A 138 -4.39 10.26 14.48
CA ASP A 138 -3.04 10.69 14.84
C ASP A 138 -1.96 9.85 14.16
N GLU A 139 -2.17 8.53 14.02
CA GLU A 139 -1.25 7.64 13.31
C GLU A 139 -1.02 8.06 11.86
N THR A 140 -2.01 8.67 11.19
CA THR A 140 -1.83 9.15 9.81
C THR A 140 -0.76 10.23 9.67
N PHE A 141 -0.33 10.87 10.77
CA PHE A 141 0.72 11.90 10.77
C PHE A 141 2.14 11.34 11.04
N PHE A 142 2.29 10.03 11.13
CA PHE A 142 3.62 9.43 11.05
C PHE A 142 4.19 9.57 9.63
N THR A 143 5.50 9.85 9.55
CA THR A 143 6.15 10.12 8.27
C THR A 143 6.28 8.90 7.38
N SER A 144 6.08 7.70 7.91
CA SER A 144 5.87 6.48 7.10
C SER A 144 4.66 6.56 6.16
N ASN A 145 3.64 7.36 6.52
CA ASN A 145 2.45 7.61 5.73
C ASN A 145 2.54 8.86 4.83
N ILE A 146 3.73 9.47 4.71
CA ILE A 146 3.90 10.78 4.09
C ILE A 146 4.88 10.72 2.92
N ALA A 147 4.49 11.34 1.81
CA ALA A 147 5.33 11.54 0.65
C ALA A 147 5.42 13.03 0.28
N PRO A 148 6.54 13.49 -0.35
CA PRO A 148 6.61 14.84 -0.87
C PRO A 148 5.62 15.05 -2.01
N GLN A 149 4.68 16.00 -1.85
CA GLN A 149 3.69 16.32 -2.86
C GLN A 149 3.71 17.81 -3.22
N ILE A 150 3.64 18.14 -4.50
CA ILE A 150 3.46 19.52 -4.97
C ILE A 150 2.15 20.07 -4.39
N PRO A 151 2.13 21.27 -3.75
CA PRO A 151 0.92 21.78 -3.08
C PRO A 151 -0.31 21.83 -3.98
N SER A 152 -0.16 22.25 -5.24
CA SER A 152 -1.25 22.31 -6.22
C SER A 152 -1.70 20.94 -6.75
N PHE A 153 -0.85 19.90 -6.67
CA PHE A 153 -1.23 18.52 -6.90
C PHE A 153 -2.01 17.99 -5.68
N ASN A 154 -1.42 18.10 -4.49
CA ASN A 154 -1.98 17.62 -3.23
C ASN A 154 -3.40 18.19 -2.97
N ASN A 155 -3.53 19.52 -2.99
CA ASN A 155 -4.82 20.18 -2.79
C ASN A 155 -5.72 20.20 -4.05
N GLY A 156 -5.20 19.74 -5.18
CA GLY A 156 -5.89 19.74 -6.49
C GLY A 156 -6.43 18.36 -6.89
N VAL A 157 -5.80 17.76 -7.88
CA VAL A 157 -6.23 16.49 -8.48
C VAL A 157 -6.23 15.35 -7.46
N TRP A 158 -5.22 15.29 -6.57
CA TRP A 158 -5.11 14.25 -5.57
C TRP A 158 -6.25 14.31 -4.54
N ASN A 159 -6.52 15.50 -3.98
CA ASN A 159 -7.66 15.71 -3.08
C ASN A 159 -9.02 15.37 -3.75
N ARG A 160 -9.19 15.70 -5.04
CA ARG A 160 -10.40 15.28 -5.79
C ARG A 160 -10.53 13.76 -5.87
N LEU A 161 -9.42 13.05 -6.08
CA LEU A 161 -9.41 11.58 -6.12
C LEU A 161 -9.74 11.00 -4.74
N GLU A 162 -9.19 11.55 -3.64
CA GLU A 162 -9.53 11.13 -2.28
C GLU A 162 -11.02 11.32 -1.96
N GLN A 163 -11.59 12.48 -2.31
CA GLN A 163 -13.03 12.72 -2.13
C GLN A 163 -13.87 11.74 -2.94
N LYS A 164 -13.43 11.41 -4.15
CA LYS A 164 -14.12 10.44 -5.00
C LYS A 164 -14.01 9.02 -4.44
N THR A 165 -12.86 8.66 -3.87
CA THR A 165 -12.65 7.38 -3.18
C THR A 165 -13.63 7.22 -2.00
N ARG A 166 -13.80 8.25 -1.18
CA ARG A 166 -14.78 8.26 -0.07
C ARG A 166 -16.21 8.07 -0.58
N TYR A 167 -16.59 8.79 -1.65
CA TYR A 167 -17.89 8.61 -2.27
C TYR A 167 -18.13 7.16 -2.73
N TRP A 168 -17.12 6.54 -3.34
CA TRP A 168 -17.23 5.15 -3.78
C TRP A 168 -17.22 4.16 -2.60
N ALA A 169 -16.47 4.43 -1.53
CA ALA A 169 -16.50 3.60 -0.33
C ALA A 169 -17.91 3.52 0.27
N THR A 170 -18.61 4.65 0.36
CA THR A 170 -20.03 4.67 0.76
C THR A 170 -20.92 3.96 -0.26
N LYS A 171 -20.73 4.24 -1.56
CA LYS A 171 -21.59 3.71 -2.63
C LYS A 171 -21.50 2.19 -2.79
N TYR A 172 -20.30 1.63 -2.62
CA TYR A 172 -20.01 0.21 -2.83
C TYR A 172 -19.83 -0.58 -1.53
N ASN A 173 -20.27 -0.04 -0.41
CA ASN A 173 -20.23 -0.69 0.91
C ASN A 173 -18.82 -1.09 1.36
N GLY A 174 -17.86 -0.22 1.10
CA GLY A 174 -16.45 -0.39 1.48
C GLY A 174 -15.54 -0.70 0.32
N LEU A 175 -14.27 -0.33 0.50
CA LEU A 175 -13.17 -0.54 -0.44
C LEU A 175 -11.94 -0.99 0.31
N TYR A 176 -11.10 -1.79 -0.35
CA TYR A 176 -9.68 -1.86 -0.03
C TYR A 176 -8.95 -0.85 -0.92
N VAL A 177 -8.07 -0.06 -0.32
CA VAL A 177 -7.37 1.05 -0.96
C VAL A 177 -5.88 0.85 -0.81
N ILE A 178 -5.14 0.91 -1.93
CA ILE A 178 -3.68 0.89 -1.93
C ILE A 178 -3.20 2.17 -2.62
N THR A 179 -2.24 2.85 -2.00
CA THR A 179 -1.74 4.16 -2.45
C THR A 179 -0.24 4.23 -2.30
N GLY A 180 0.46 4.76 -3.29
CA GLY A 180 1.91 4.97 -3.23
C GLY A 180 2.42 5.94 -4.29
N GLY A 181 3.71 6.24 -4.19
CA GLY A 181 4.48 6.87 -5.26
C GLY A 181 5.18 5.81 -6.10
N VAL A 182 5.39 6.06 -7.38
CA VAL A 182 6.24 5.21 -8.22
C VAL A 182 7.70 5.51 -7.88
N LEU A 183 8.35 4.61 -7.13
CA LEU A 183 9.71 4.75 -6.63
C LEU A 183 10.73 4.10 -7.57
N LYS A 184 10.68 4.45 -8.85
CA LYS A 184 11.54 3.93 -9.92
C LYS A 184 12.04 5.06 -10.82
N GLY A 185 13.23 4.86 -11.39
CA GLY A 185 13.86 5.82 -12.29
C GLY A 185 14.50 7.01 -11.58
N GLU A 186 14.81 8.06 -12.32
CA GLU A 186 15.38 9.29 -11.77
C GLU A 186 14.31 10.10 -11.04
N MET A 187 14.60 10.45 -9.80
CA MET A 187 13.73 11.27 -8.96
C MET A 187 14.54 12.38 -8.28
N LYS A 188 13.90 13.53 -8.12
CA LYS A 188 14.42 14.57 -7.21
C LYS A 188 14.35 14.06 -5.78
N THR A 189 15.14 14.65 -4.91
CA THR A 189 15.09 14.35 -3.47
C THR A 189 15.02 15.63 -2.66
N ILE A 190 14.47 15.55 -1.44
CA ILE A 190 14.41 16.66 -0.50
C ILE A 190 15.09 16.31 0.82
N GLY A 191 15.57 17.36 1.49
CA GLY A 191 16.12 17.27 2.84
C GLY A 191 17.47 16.54 2.92
N LYS A 192 17.90 16.32 4.16
CA LYS A 192 19.20 15.69 4.45
C LYS A 192 19.20 14.18 4.20
N GLU A 193 18.06 13.55 4.43
CA GLU A 193 17.84 12.11 4.26
C GLU A 193 17.53 11.74 2.82
N LYS A 194 17.46 12.74 1.91
CA LYS A 194 17.21 12.54 0.47
C LYS A 194 15.88 11.83 0.19
N VAL A 195 14.82 12.25 0.89
CA VAL A 195 13.48 11.71 0.65
C VAL A 195 13.10 11.88 -0.81
N ALA A 196 12.80 10.81 -1.50
CA ALA A 196 12.52 10.83 -2.93
C ALA A 196 11.21 11.57 -3.25
N VAL A 197 11.18 12.25 -4.39
CA VAL A 197 9.99 12.93 -4.93
C VAL A 197 9.49 12.13 -6.12
N PRO A 198 8.43 11.33 -5.98
CA PRO A 198 7.91 10.51 -7.06
C PRO A 198 7.43 11.37 -8.24
N ASN A 199 7.67 10.90 -9.48
CA ASN A 199 7.15 11.54 -10.69
C ASN A 199 5.67 11.22 -10.93
N TYR A 200 5.17 10.12 -10.35
CA TYR A 200 3.79 9.67 -10.42
C TYR A 200 3.33 9.17 -9.06
N PHE A 201 2.06 9.36 -8.76
CA PHE A 201 1.38 8.69 -7.65
C PHE A 201 0.32 7.74 -8.20
N TYR A 202 0.14 6.61 -7.54
CA TYR A 202 -0.91 5.67 -7.88
C TYR A 202 -1.89 5.48 -6.73
N LYS A 203 -3.11 5.09 -7.09
CA LYS A 203 -4.14 4.66 -6.16
C LYS A 203 -4.93 3.53 -6.81
N ILE A 204 -5.01 2.39 -6.12
CA ILE A 204 -5.74 1.22 -6.57
C ILE A 204 -6.87 0.97 -5.58
N LEU A 205 -8.06 0.72 -6.10
CA LEU A 205 -9.27 0.47 -5.33
C LEU A 205 -9.88 -0.85 -5.79
N ILE A 206 -10.25 -1.70 -4.84
CA ILE A 206 -11.07 -2.89 -5.09
C ILE A 206 -12.27 -2.89 -4.15
N THR A 207 -13.45 -3.27 -4.65
CA THR A 207 -14.64 -3.46 -3.82
C THR A 207 -14.51 -4.69 -2.93
N LYS A 208 -15.15 -4.69 -1.77
CA LYS A 208 -15.08 -5.80 -0.81
C LYS A 208 -15.64 -7.13 -1.34
N ASP A 209 -16.50 -7.07 -2.34
CA ASP A 209 -17.05 -8.25 -3.04
C ASP A 209 -16.18 -8.71 -4.23
N HIS A 210 -15.02 -8.07 -4.43
CA HIS A 210 -14.07 -8.35 -5.52
C HIS A 210 -14.70 -8.33 -6.92
N THR A 211 -15.76 -7.54 -7.12
CA THR A 211 -16.42 -7.44 -8.43
C THR A 211 -15.88 -6.31 -9.29
N LYS A 212 -15.24 -5.29 -8.68
CA LYS A 212 -14.74 -4.10 -9.37
C LYS A 212 -13.37 -3.72 -8.82
N MET A 213 -12.46 -3.42 -9.73
CA MET A 213 -11.13 -2.85 -9.44
C MET A 213 -10.92 -1.63 -10.34
N ILE A 214 -10.15 -0.65 -9.88
CA ILE A 214 -9.74 0.51 -10.68
C ILE A 214 -8.37 0.99 -10.21
N GLY A 215 -7.47 1.18 -11.17
CA GLY A 215 -6.15 1.77 -10.95
C GLY A 215 -6.09 3.21 -11.49
N PHE A 216 -5.46 4.08 -10.73
CA PHE A 216 -5.15 5.46 -11.13
C PHE A 216 -3.64 5.65 -11.13
N LEU A 217 -3.10 6.19 -12.20
CA LEU A 217 -1.71 6.65 -12.30
C LEU A 217 -1.73 8.14 -12.62
N VAL A 218 -1.38 8.97 -11.64
CA VAL A 218 -1.51 10.44 -11.73
C VAL A 218 -0.13 11.07 -11.80
N PRO A 219 0.21 11.80 -12.86
CA PRO A 219 1.44 12.58 -12.92
C PRO A 219 1.51 13.55 -11.73
N HIS A 220 2.70 13.68 -11.13
CA HIS A 220 2.91 14.54 -9.96
C HIS A 220 2.96 16.02 -10.35
N GLU A 221 1.87 16.51 -10.90
CA GLU A 221 1.69 17.88 -11.37
C GLU A 221 0.26 18.37 -11.17
N PRO A 222 0.01 19.70 -11.18
CA PRO A 222 -1.34 20.24 -11.13
C PRO A 222 -2.16 19.80 -12.32
N SER A 223 -3.40 19.36 -12.09
CA SER A 223 -4.30 19.01 -13.18
C SER A 223 -5.76 19.34 -12.88
N LYS A 224 -6.47 19.85 -13.89
CA LYS A 224 -7.93 20.03 -13.91
C LYS A 224 -8.64 18.97 -14.77
N ALA A 225 -7.89 18.05 -15.36
CA ALA A 225 -8.44 16.95 -16.15
C ALA A 225 -9.44 16.11 -15.34
N PRO A 226 -10.46 15.53 -15.97
CA PRO A 226 -11.38 14.63 -15.28
C PRO A 226 -10.65 13.40 -14.76
N LEU A 227 -11.06 12.89 -13.59
CA LEU A 227 -10.34 11.79 -12.92
C LEU A 227 -10.25 10.51 -13.76
N TYR A 228 -11.24 10.22 -14.59
CA TYR A 228 -11.22 9.03 -15.45
C TYR A 228 -10.08 9.05 -16.49
N SER A 229 -9.48 10.22 -16.79
CA SER A 229 -8.35 10.30 -17.70
C SER A 229 -7.01 9.82 -17.13
N PHE A 230 -6.98 9.53 -15.84
CA PHE A 230 -5.83 8.96 -15.15
C PHE A 230 -6.00 7.46 -14.86
N VAL A 231 -7.09 6.85 -15.33
CA VAL A 231 -7.33 5.44 -15.13
C VAL A 231 -6.46 4.62 -16.07
N VAL A 232 -5.75 3.68 -15.50
CA VAL A 232 -4.89 2.70 -16.18
C VAL A 232 -5.25 1.30 -15.69
N THR A 233 -4.68 0.26 -16.30
CA THR A 233 -4.74 -1.10 -15.79
C THR A 233 -3.88 -1.23 -14.51
N VAL A 234 -4.21 -2.16 -13.63
CA VAL A 234 -3.36 -2.45 -12.46
C VAL A 234 -2.06 -3.07 -12.92
N ASP A 235 -2.09 -3.96 -13.94
CA ASP A 235 -0.89 -4.51 -14.61
C ASP A 235 0.13 -3.43 -15.03
N GLU A 236 -0.36 -2.26 -15.49
CA GLU A 236 0.53 -1.14 -15.84
C GLU A 236 1.22 -0.56 -14.61
N ILE A 237 0.51 -0.45 -13.48
CA ILE A 237 1.09 0.02 -12.22
C ILE A 237 2.08 -1.00 -11.67
N GLU A 238 1.79 -2.28 -11.73
CA GLU A 238 2.69 -3.38 -11.35
C GLU A 238 3.98 -3.37 -12.14
N LYS A 239 3.89 -3.25 -13.45
CA LYS A 239 5.05 -3.14 -14.34
C LYS A 239 5.93 -1.93 -13.97
N LEU A 240 5.34 -0.82 -13.57
CA LEU A 240 6.06 0.39 -13.19
C LEU A 240 6.68 0.28 -11.79
N THR A 241 6.01 -0.36 -10.85
CA THR A 241 6.44 -0.44 -9.44
C THR A 241 7.27 -1.68 -9.14
N GLY A 242 6.99 -2.79 -9.83
CA GLY A 242 7.52 -4.12 -9.52
C GLY A 242 6.87 -4.73 -8.29
N ILE A 243 5.69 -4.24 -7.92
CA ILE A 243 4.87 -4.70 -6.81
C ILE A 243 3.69 -5.46 -7.43
N ASP A 244 3.40 -6.63 -6.90
CA ASP A 244 2.24 -7.45 -7.23
C ASP A 244 1.10 -7.04 -6.26
N PHE A 245 -0.03 -6.60 -6.82
CA PHE A 245 -1.18 -6.14 -6.04
C PHE A 245 -2.23 -7.24 -5.94
N PHE A 246 -2.69 -7.50 -4.71
CA PHE A 246 -3.70 -8.51 -4.40
C PHE A 246 -3.32 -9.96 -4.71
N PRO A 247 -2.08 -10.42 -4.41
CA PRO A 247 -1.57 -11.76 -4.75
C PRO A 247 -2.38 -12.92 -4.13
N GLU A 248 -3.33 -12.64 -3.24
CA GLU A 248 -4.21 -13.62 -2.61
C GLU A 248 -5.60 -13.68 -3.30
N LEU A 249 -5.83 -12.90 -4.35
CA LEU A 249 -7.00 -13.09 -5.19
C LEU A 249 -6.87 -14.40 -5.98
N GLU A 250 -7.99 -15.00 -6.30
CA GLU A 250 -8.02 -16.14 -7.21
C GLU A 250 -7.58 -15.67 -8.61
N ASP A 251 -6.59 -16.36 -9.22
CA ASP A 251 -5.90 -15.97 -10.46
C ASP A 251 -6.84 -15.51 -11.58
N THR A 252 -8.01 -16.17 -11.74
CA THR A 252 -8.98 -15.82 -12.81
C THR A 252 -9.68 -14.50 -12.52
N ILE A 253 -9.89 -14.15 -11.25
CA ILE A 253 -10.48 -12.89 -10.81
C ILE A 253 -9.44 -11.78 -10.92
N GLU A 254 -8.25 -12.01 -10.39
CA GLU A 254 -7.11 -11.11 -10.39
C GLU A 254 -6.77 -10.69 -11.83
N ASN A 255 -6.35 -11.63 -12.69
CA ASN A 255 -6.00 -11.38 -14.09
C ASN A 255 -7.07 -10.59 -14.87
N ARG A 256 -8.36 -10.89 -14.60
CA ARG A 256 -9.47 -10.17 -15.25
C ARG A 256 -9.63 -8.73 -14.76
N LEU A 257 -9.47 -8.51 -13.45
CA LEU A 257 -9.69 -7.19 -12.85
C LEU A 257 -8.51 -6.25 -13.11
N GLU A 258 -7.30 -6.76 -13.07
CA GLU A 258 -6.07 -5.99 -13.25
C GLU A 258 -5.82 -5.55 -14.68
N ALA A 259 -6.17 -6.42 -15.65
CA ALA A 259 -6.06 -6.10 -17.08
C ALA A 259 -7.12 -5.10 -17.59
N GLU A 260 -8.11 -4.72 -16.77
CA GLU A 260 -9.25 -3.93 -17.23
C GLU A 260 -9.14 -2.44 -16.94
N VAL A 261 -9.29 -1.58 -17.95
CA VAL A 261 -9.54 -0.13 -17.78
C VAL A 261 -11.02 0.07 -17.50
N SER A 262 -11.42 -0.04 -16.25
CA SER A 262 -12.82 -0.22 -15.84
C SER A 262 -13.59 1.05 -15.48
N TYR A 263 -13.12 2.25 -15.86
CA TYR A 263 -13.73 3.51 -15.39
C TYR A 263 -15.26 3.59 -15.65
N LYS A 264 -15.77 2.96 -16.71
CA LYS A 264 -17.21 2.94 -17.03
C LYS A 264 -18.06 2.15 -16.02
N LYS A 265 -17.45 1.27 -15.24
CA LYS A 265 -18.10 0.51 -14.17
C LYS A 265 -18.20 1.30 -12.86
N TRP A 266 -17.52 2.44 -12.80
CA TRP A 266 -17.48 3.33 -11.65
C TRP A 266 -18.28 4.60 -11.94
N SER A 267 -18.94 5.15 -10.94
CA SER A 267 -19.75 6.37 -11.06
C SER A 267 -18.90 7.63 -10.86
N PHE A 268 -18.30 8.13 -11.92
CA PHE A 268 -17.59 9.40 -11.91
C PHE A 268 -18.49 10.61 -11.75
#